data_87a41da3c642aedd4efcf9bc14dd55eb
#
_entry.id   87a41da3c642aedd4efcf9bc14dd55eb
#
_cell.length_a   1.000
_cell.length_b   1.000
_cell.length_c   1.000
_cell.angle_alpha   90.00
_cell.angle_beta   90.00
_cell.angle_gamma   90.00
#
_symmetry.space_group_name_H-M   'P 1'
#
loop_
_entity.id
_entity.type
_entity.pdbx_description
1 polymer ?
#
loop_
_entity_poly.entity_id
_entity_poly.type
_entity_poly.pdbx_seq_one_letter_code
_entity_poly.pdbx_strand_id
1 'polypeptide(L)'
;MRLTCAIIDDEPLAVSLLESYVLKTPFLDLQGTYNSALDALSDLRDRPVDLLFLDIQMPELSGLEFSRILNADTRVIFTTAFDQYAVDSYRVNALDYLLKPISYPDFLASANKALRWYELLRKPVSSEEKLSLIHISEPTRPY
;
A
#
# COMPACT_ATOMS: atom_id res chain seq x y z
N MET A 1 -15.48 -6.91 -1.45
CA MET A 1 -14.28 -6.98 -0.59
C MET A 1 -13.88 -5.59 -0.16
N ARG A 2 -13.55 -5.43 1.09
CA ARG A 2 -13.03 -4.18 1.60
C ARG A 2 -11.64 -4.41 2.16
N LEU A 3 -10.78 -3.42 1.98
CA LEU A 3 -9.41 -3.48 2.47
C LEU A 3 -9.25 -2.52 3.63
N THR A 4 -8.67 -2.96 4.73
CA THR A 4 -8.30 -2.05 5.80
C THR A 4 -7.06 -1.29 5.36
N CYS A 5 -6.98 -0.02 5.70
CA CYS A 5 -5.81 0.78 5.32
C CYS A 5 -5.46 1.78 6.40
N ALA A 6 -4.25 2.28 6.30
CA ALA A 6 -3.74 3.33 7.18
C ALA A 6 -2.86 4.28 6.37
N ILE A 7 -2.62 5.45 6.92
CA ILE A 7 -1.84 6.50 6.27
C ILE A 7 -0.76 6.97 7.24
N ILE A 8 0.48 7.01 6.77
CA ILE A 8 1.60 7.55 7.55
C ILE A 8 2.31 8.60 6.71
N ASP A 9 2.32 9.83 7.20
CA ASP A 9 3.00 10.94 6.53
C ASP A 9 3.26 12.02 7.57
N ASP A 10 4.45 12.60 7.58
CA ASP A 10 4.78 13.62 8.55
C ASP A 10 4.21 15.00 8.21
N GLU A 11 3.61 15.15 7.03
CA GLU A 11 2.95 16.38 6.64
C GLU A 11 1.45 16.28 6.90
N PRO A 12 0.90 17.06 7.82
CA PRO A 12 -0.53 16.97 8.13
C PRO A 12 -1.46 17.20 6.93
N LEU A 13 -1.05 18.08 6.01
CA LEU A 13 -1.87 18.33 4.82
C LEU A 13 -1.90 17.12 3.89
N ALA A 14 -0.80 16.40 3.80
CA ALA A 14 -0.76 15.19 2.99
C ALA A 14 -1.65 14.10 3.61
N VAL A 15 -1.62 13.96 4.93
CA VAL A 15 -2.51 13.04 5.63
C VAL A 15 -3.96 13.38 5.36
N SER A 16 -4.31 14.66 5.50
CA SER A 16 -5.69 15.09 5.27
C SER A 16 -6.17 14.82 3.86
N LEU A 17 -5.29 15.05 2.88
CA LEU A 17 -5.64 14.81 1.49
C LEU A 17 -5.90 13.32 1.25
N LEU A 18 -4.99 12.47 1.68
CA LEU A 18 -5.13 11.04 1.50
C LEU A 18 -6.35 10.50 2.26
N GLU A 19 -6.58 11.02 3.45
CA GLU A 19 -7.76 10.64 4.21
C GLU A 19 -9.04 10.95 3.44
N SER A 20 -9.11 12.14 2.84
CA SER A 20 -10.28 12.50 2.05
C SER A 20 -10.48 11.58 0.87
N TYR A 21 -9.39 11.13 0.25
CA TYR A 21 -9.45 10.19 -0.86
C TYR A 21 -9.94 8.82 -0.41
N VAL A 22 -9.43 8.35 0.73
CA VAL A 22 -9.84 7.05 1.28
C VAL A 22 -11.33 7.07 1.57
N LEU A 23 -11.83 8.16 2.16
CA LEU A 23 -13.24 8.25 2.52
C LEU A 23 -14.15 8.27 1.30
N LYS A 24 -13.63 8.66 0.14
CA LYS A 24 -14.39 8.62 -1.11
C LYS A 24 -14.34 7.27 -1.79
N THR A 25 -13.55 6.35 -1.31
CA THR A 25 -13.29 5.09 -1.99
C THR A 25 -13.98 3.96 -1.21
N PRO A 26 -15.11 3.44 -1.72
CA PRO A 26 -15.96 2.54 -0.92
C PRO A 26 -15.31 1.25 -0.45
N PHE A 27 -14.32 0.74 -1.19
CA PHE A 27 -13.70 -0.52 -0.80
C PHE A 27 -12.54 -0.34 0.18
N LEU A 28 -12.25 0.88 0.61
CA LEU A 28 -11.22 1.13 1.60
C LEU A 28 -11.85 1.46 2.96
N ASP A 29 -11.27 0.89 4.00
CA ASP A 29 -11.75 1.08 5.37
C ASP A 29 -10.57 1.63 6.18
N LEU A 30 -10.61 2.92 6.48
CA LEU A 30 -9.51 3.60 7.15
C LEU A 30 -9.45 3.23 8.62
N GLN A 31 -8.33 2.69 9.06
CA GLN A 31 -8.14 2.27 10.45
C GLN A 31 -7.36 3.29 11.26
N GLY A 32 -6.55 4.12 10.62
CA GLY A 32 -5.82 5.15 11.36
C GLY A 32 -4.96 6.00 10.47
N THR A 33 -4.61 7.18 10.99
CA THR A 33 -3.67 8.08 10.34
C THR A 33 -2.60 8.43 11.35
N TYR A 34 -1.37 8.55 10.91
CA TYR A 34 -0.23 8.77 11.78
C TYR A 34 0.71 9.81 11.17
N ASN A 35 1.25 10.66 12.01
CA ASN A 35 2.19 11.68 11.56
C ASN A 35 3.64 11.25 11.71
N SER A 36 3.89 10.09 12.27
CA SER A 36 5.25 9.55 12.33
C SER A 36 5.20 8.03 12.29
N ALA A 37 6.30 7.45 11.85
CA ALA A 37 6.41 6.00 11.82
C ALA A 37 6.41 5.41 13.23
N LEU A 38 7.02 6.11 14.18
CA LEU A 38 7.09 5.61 15.54
C LEU A 38 5.70 5.52 16.18
N ASP A 39 4.85 6.51 15.91
CA ASP A 39 3.49 6.49 16.44
C ASP A 39 2.67 5.34 15.83
N ALA A 40 2.95 5.02 14.59
CA ALA A 40 2.21 3.97 13.90
C ALA A 40 2.68 2.57 14.27
N LEU A 41 3.91 2.45 14.69
CA LEU A 41 4.57 1.13 14.80
C LEU A 41 3.83 0.15 15.69
N SER A 42 3.49 0.56 16.90
CA SER A 42 2.83 -0.37 17.82
C SER A 42 1.41 -0.67 17.38
N ASP A 43 0.68 0.34 16.89
CA ASP A 43 -0.69 0.12 16.44
C ASP A 43 -0.75 -0.85 15.25
N LEU A 44 0.14 -0.67 14.29
CA LEU A 44 0.14 -1.52 13.10
C LEU A 44 0.68 -2.90 13.37
N ARG A 45 1.50 -3.04 14.40
CA ARG A 45 1.95 -4.36 14.83
C ARG A 45 0.82 -5.14 15.48
N ASP A 46 0.04 -4.47 16.32
CA ASP A 46 -1.05 -5.12 17.04
C ASP A 46 -2.29 -5.31 16.17
N ARG A 47 -2.52 -4.40 15.27
CA ARG A 47 -3.67 -4.44 14.36
C ARG A 47 -3.21 -4.16 12.94
N PRO A 48 -2.66 -5.16 12.26
CA PRO A 48 -2.15 -4.97 10.90
C PRO A 48 -3.27 -4.58 9.94
N VAL A 49 -2.91 -3.77 8.95
CA VAL A 49 -3.84 -3.39 7.90
C VAL A 49 -3.45 -4.09 6.60
N ASP A 50 -4.39 -4.14 5.67
CA ASP A 50 -4.13 -4.72 4.37
C ASP A 50 -3.24 -3.83 3.52
N LEU A 51 -3.46 -2.52 3.59
CA LEU A 51 -2.81 -1.56 2.71
C LEU A 51 -2.32 -0.36 3.51
N LEU A 52 -1.09 0.04 3.26
CA LEU A 52 -0.50 1.18 3.93
C LEU A 52 -0.04 2.20 2.91
N PHE A 53 -0.50 3.44 3.04
CA PHE A 53 0.02 4.58 2.28
C PHE A 53 1.12 5.20 3.13
N LEU A 54 2.35 5.17 2.64
CA LEU A 54 3.51 5.45 3.47
C LEU A 54 4.45 6.43 2.80
N ASP A 55 4.69 7.56 3.45
CA ASP A 55 5.63 8.55 2.95
C ASP A 55 7.05 8.00 3.06
N ILE A 56 7.82 8.11 1.98
CA ILE A 56 9.20 7.65 1.98
C ILE A 56 10.06 8.53 2.88
N GLN A 57 9.81 9.84 2.83
CA GLN A 57 10.69 10.77 3.53
C GLN A 57 10.12 11.19 4.85
N MET A 58 10.57 10.56 5.91
CA MET A 58 10.19 10.92 7.28
C MET A 58 11.46 11.05 8.12
N PRO A 59 11.47 12.00 9.09
CA PRO A 59 12.72 12.36 9.75
C PRO A 59 13.39 11.27 10.58
N GLU A 60 12.66 10.49 11.31
CA GLU A 60 13.27 9.55 12.24
C GLU A 60 13.48 8.16 11.68
N LEU A 61 12.59 7.73 10.86
CA LEU A 61 12.62 6.41 10.27
C LEU A 61 12.00 6.53 8.90
N SER A 62 12.77 6.32 7.85
CA SER A 62 12.26 6.50 6.50
C SER A 62 11.18 5.47 6.20
N GLY A 63 10.33 5.79 5.22
CA GLY A 63 9.32 4.86 4.78
C GLY A 63 9.91 3.55 4.29
N LEU A 64 11.07 3.61 3.64
CA LEU A 64 11.74 2.39 3.16
C LEU A 64 12.17 1.50 4.32
N GLU A 65 12.72 2.09 5.36
CA GLU A 65 13.13 1.34 6.54
C GLU A 65 11.91 0.77 7.27
N PHE A 66 10.88 1.58 7.41
CA PHE A 66 9.67 1.17 8.09
C PHE A 66 9.01 -0.03 7.38
N SER A 67 9.00 0.00 6.05
CA SER A 67 8.36 -1.08 5.30
C SER A 67 9.03 -2.43 5.52
N ARG A 68 10.30 -2.44 5.89
CA ARG A 68 11.04 -3.68 6.13
C ARG A 68 10.65 -4.35 7.44
N ILE A 69 10.07 -3.60 8.37
CA ILE A 69 9.68 -4.15 9.65
C ILE A 69 8.17 -4.38 9.78
N LEU A 70 7.44 -4.15 8.70
CA LEU A 70 6.01 -4.39 8.70
C LEU A 70 5.69 -5.86 8.53
N ASN A 71 4.46 -6.20 8.90
CA ASN A 71 3.93 -7.52 8.66
C ASN A 71 3.99 -7.83 7.18
N ALA A 72 4.39 -9.05 6.83
CA ALA A 72 4.53 -9.44 5.44
C ALA A 72 3.23 -9.40 4.65
N ASP A 73 2.10 -9.46 5.35
CA ASP A 73 0.79 -9.43 4.69
C ASP A 73 0.30 -8.03 4.36
N THR A 74 0.97 -7.00 4.88
CA THR A 74 0.60 -5.62 4.59
C THR A 74 1.29 -5.18 3.30
N ARG A 75 0.50 -4.71 2.34
CA ARG A 75 1.06 -4.16 1.10
C ARG A 75 1.23 -2.67 1.24
N VAL A 76 2.24 -2.13 0.60
CA VAL A 76 2.61 -0.72 0.76
C VAL A 76 2.52 0.01 -0.56
N ILE A 77 1.89 1.18 -0.54
CA ILE A 77 1.96 2.16 -1.62
C ILE A 77 2.73 3.34 -1.06
N PHE A 78 3.89 3.61 -1.63
CA PHE A 78 4.71 4.72 -1.18
C PHE A 78 4.23 6.04 -1.76
N THR A 79 4.35 7.10 -0.97
CA THR A 79 4.12 8.46 -1.47
C THR A 79 5.42 9.25 -1.34
N THR A 80 5.70 10.11 -2.29
CA THR A 80 6.95 10.86 -2.30
C THR A 80 6.83 12.09 -3.18
N ALA A 81 7.61 13.12 -2.86
CA ALA A 81 7.75 14.29 -3.71
C ALA A 81 8.84 14.10 -4.78
N PHE A 82 9.58 13.00 -4.72
CA PHE A 82 10.72 12.79 -5.60
C PHE A 82 10.59 11.50 -6.37
N ASP A 83 10.53 11.58 -7.69
CA ASP A 83 10.36 10.40 -8.52
C ASP A 83 11.61 9.51 -8.55
N GLN A 84 12.76 10.02 -8.13
CA GLN A 84 13.96 9.18 -8.06
C GLN A 84 13.79 7.97 -7.13
N TYR A 85 12.88 8.06 -6.18
CA TYR A 85 12.65 6.93 -5.27
C TYR A 85 11.95 5.76 -5.94
N ALA A 86 11.36 5.96 -7.10
CA ALA A 86 10.74 4.87 -7.84
C ALA A 86 11.77 3.80 -8.22
N VAL A 87 13.03 4.20 -8.38
CA VAL A 87 14.09 3.29 -8.73
C VAL A 87 14.34 2.28 -7.61
N ASP A 88 14.12 2.68 -6.38
CA ASP A 88 14.37 1.82 -5.22
C ASP A 88 13.21 0.87 -4.93
N SER A 89 12.13 0.95 -5.70
CA SER A 89 10.93 0.16 -5.43
C SER A 89 11.18 -1.34 -5.45
N TYR A 90 12.10 -1.76 -6.24
CA TYR A 90 12.38 -3.16 -6.29
C TYR A 90 12.93 -3.72 -5.01
N ARG A 91 13.51 -2.90 -4.16
CA ARG A 91 14.18 -3.36 -2.95
C ARG A 91 13.21 -3.58 -1.82
N VAL A 92 12.03 -2.98 -1.91
CA VAL A 92 11.08 -3.00 -0.81
C VAL A 92 9.74 -3.59 -1.19
N ASN A 93 9.63 -4.16 -2.35
CA ASN A 93 8.43 -4.86 -2.75
C ASN A 93 7.16 -4.01 -2.60
N ALA A 94 7.24 -2.78 -3.05
CA ALA A 94 6.09 -1.89 -3.00
C ALA A 94 5.05 -2.29 -4.04
N LEU A 95 3.79 -2.07 -3.70
CA LEU A 95 2.71 -2.31 -4.65
C LEU A 95 2.67 -1.20 -5.69
N ASP A 96 2.94 0.02 -5.28
CA ASP A 96 2.94 1.16 -6.20
C ASP A 96 3.63 2.35 -5.54
N TYR A 97 3.80 3.41 -6.33
CA TYR A 97 4.35 4.68 -5.90
C TYR A 97 3.44 5.80 -6.36
N LEU A 98 3.18 6.75 -5.50
CA LEU A 98 2.40 7.94 -5.83
C LEU A 98 3.26 9.18 -5.64
N LEU A 99 3.39 9.97 -6.69
CA LEU A 99 4.18 11.20 -6.67
C LEU A 99 3.32 12.36 -6.21
N LYS A 100 3.79 13.09 -5.23
CA LYS A 100 3.09 14.29 -4.73
C LYS A 100 3.23 15.44 -5.73
N PRO A 101 2.22 16.24 -5.92
CA PRO A 101 0.89 16.20 -5.30
C PRO A 101 0.03 15.11 -5.91
N ILE A 102 -0.62 14.34 -5.06
CA ILE A 102 -1.36 13.16 -5.49
C ILE A 102 -2.76 13.54 -5.92
N SER A 103 -3.12 13.22 -7.15
CA SER A 103 -4.49 13.44 -7.63
C SER A 103 -5.38 12.26 -7.23
N TYR A 104 -6.67 12.49 -7.16
CA TYR A 104 -7.59 11.40 -6.84
C TYR A 104 -7.55 10.28 -7.90
N PRO A 105 -7.52 10.59 -9.22
CA PRO A 105 -7.41 9.51 -10.20
C PRO A 105 -6.17 8.65 -10.03
N ASP A 106 -5.02 9.24 -9.70
CA ASP A 106 -3.80 8.47 -9.46
C ASP A 106 -3.93 7.63 -8.20
N PHE A 107 -4.51 8.22 -7.15
CA PHE A 107 -4.78 7.49 -5.92
C PHE A 107 -5.68 6.30 -6.20
N LEU A 108 -6.76 6.51 -6.92
CA LEU A 108 -7.74 5.47 -7.20
C LEU A 108 -7.12 4.33 -8.02
N ALA A 109 -6.28 4.67 -8.97
CA ALA A 109 -5.60 3.65 -9.77
C ALA A 109 -4.73 2.75 -8.90
N SER A 110 -3.99 3.34 -7.96
CA SER A 110 -3.16 2.57 -7.02
C SER A 110 -4.03 1.73 -6.09
N ALA A 111 -5.11 2.31 -5.59
CA ALA A 111 -6.02 1.58 -4.70
C ALA A 111 -6.66 0.39 -5.43
N ASN A 112 -6.97 0.55 -6.71
CA ASN A 112 -7.51 -0.54 -7.51
C ASN A 112 -6.48 -1.65 -7.73
N LYS A 113 -5.21 -1.32 -7.84
CA LYS A 113 -4.16 -2.34 -7.90
C LYS A 113 -4.16 -3.17 -6.63
N ALA A 114 -4.30 -2.52 -5.49
CA ALA A 114 -4.32 -3.22 -4.22
C ALA A 114 -5.55 -4.11 -4.12
N LEU A 115 -6.70 -3.63 -4.56
CA LEU A 115 -7.92 -4.41 -4.52
C LEU A 115 -7.78 -5.66 -5.37
N ARG A 116 -7.24 -5.53 -6.58
CA ARG A 116 -7.04 -6.69 -7.46
C ARG A 116 -6.06 -7.68 -6.87
N TRP A 117 -5.01 -7.18 -6.25
CA TRP A 117 -4.02 -8.02 -5.60
C TRP A 117 -4.69 -8.92 -4.57
N TYR A 118 -5.51 -8.31 -3.70
CA TYR A 118 -6.15 -9.06 -2.63
C TYR A 118 -7.30 -9.93 -3.13
N GLU A 119 -7.98 -9.52 -4.17
CA GLU A 119 -9.02 -10.35 -4.77
C GLU A 119 -8.44 -11.64 -5.31
N LEU A 120 -7.27 -11.56 -5.94
CA LEU A 120 -6.62 -12.75 -6.46
C LEU A 120 -6.14 -13.67 -5.35
N LEU A 121 -5.69 -13.12 -4.24
CA LEU A 121 -5.22 -13.91 -3.12
C LEU A 121 -6.33 -14.54 -2.30
N ARG A 122 -7.44 -13.83 -2.12
CA ARG A 122 -8.50 -14.26 -1.21
C ARG A 122 -9.67 -14.94 -1.90
N LYS A 123 -9.73 -14.80 -3.21
CA LYS A 123 -10.83 -15.35 -3.96
C LYS A 123 -10.74 -16.87 -3.97
N PRO A 124 -11.81 -17.57 -3.62
CA PRO A 124 -11.82 -19.02 -3.77
C PRO A 124 -11.77 -19.35 -5.25
N VAL A 125 -10.89 -20.26 -5.66
CA VAL A 125 -10.80 -20.66 -7.05
C VAL A 125 -11.03 -22.16 -7.15
N SER A 126 -11.65 -22.56 -8.27
CA SER A 126 -11.85 -23.96 -8.56
C SER A 126 -10.51 -24.58 -8.94
N SER A 127 -10.47 -25.90 -8.99
CA SER A 127 -9.26 -26.59 -9.43
C SER A 127 -8.85 -26.17 -10.83
N GLU A 128 -9.80 -25.98 -11.70
CA GLU A 128 -9.50 -25.53 -13.06
C GLU A 128 -8.90 -24.13 -13.05
N GLU A 129 -9.46 -23.26 -12.28
CA GLU A 129 -8.92 -21.91 -12.17
C GLU A 129 -7.53 -21.90 -11.61
N LYS A 130 -7.26 -22.74 -10.62
CA LYS A 130 -5.93 -22.86 -10.07
C LYS A 130 -4.92 -23.32 -11.10
N LEU A 131 -5.30 -24.31 -11.88
CA LEU A 131 -4.42 -24.80 -12.93
C LEU A 131 -4.17 -23.72 -13.98
N SER A 132 -5.18 -22.99 -14.32
CA SER A 132 -5.05 -21.90 -15.26
C SER A 132 -4.12 -20.83 -14.75
N LEU A 133 -4.26 -20.44 -13.51
CA LEU A 133 -3.40 -19.42 -12.93
C LEU A 133 -1.95 -19.88 -12.86
N ILE A 134 -1.73 -21.10 -12.48
CA ILE A 134 -0.39 -21.65 -12.44
C ILE A 134 0.21 -21.68 -13.84
N HIS A 135 -0.55 -22.09 -14.80
CA HIS A 135 -0.10 -22.16 -16.16
C HIS A 135 0.24 -20.80 -16.73
N ILE A 136 -0.55 -19.81 -16.41
CA ILE A 136 -0.31 -18.46 -16.89
C ILE A 136 0.90 -17.84 -16.25
N SER A 137 1.03 -17.98 -14.96
CA SER A 137 2.08 -17.29 -14.26
C SER A 137 3.40 -17.97 -14.34
N GLU A 138 3.41 -19.26 -14.44
CA GLU A 138 4.63 -19.96 -14.39
C GLU A 138 5.63 -19.64 -15.44
N PRO A 139 5.27 -19.64 -16.66
CA PRO A 139 6.31 -19.60 -17.65
C PRO A 139 7.07 -18.33 -17.66
N THR A 140 6.54 -17.29 -17.35
CA THR A 140 7.23 -16.15 -17.71
C THR A 140 7.28 -15.17 -16.74
N ARG A 141 6.97 -15.48 -15.58
CA ARG A 141 6.81 -14.56 -14.78
C ARG A 141 7.50 -14.55 -13.80
N PRO A 142 8.45 -13.99 -13.81
CA PRO A 142 9.16 -13.79 -12.73
C PRO A 142 8.39 -12.81 -12.14
N TYR A 143 7.87 -12.23 -12.07
CA TYR A 143 7.38 -11.26 -11.32
C TYR A 143 8.13 -10.92 -10.29
#